data_82759fd8cdccd976460e4422ae18524e
#
_entry.id   82759fd8cdccd976460e4422ae18524e
#
_cell.length_a   1.000
_cell.length_b   1.000
_cell.length_c   1.000
_cell.angle_alpha   90.00
_cell.angle_beta   90.00
_cell.angle_gamma   90.00
#
_symmetry.space_group_name_H-M   'P 1'
#
loop_
_entity.id
_entity.type
_entity.pdbx_description
1 polymer ?
#
loop_
_entity_poly.entity_id
_entity_poly.type
_entity_poly.pdbx_seq_one_letter_code
_entity_poly.pdbx_strand_id
1 'polypeptide(L)'
;MNALKVFIFCLILGISQNSFAQQLAEQLKSLPQVKSVEAIESNHHKEKYLVQMAQNIDPQNTALGTFDQRVVVCHVGYDRPTVLVTEGYWADYALNPNYLDEIAGLFNTNIVVVEYRYFGKSCPESMDWNYLTVANSLSDLHNVVTSMKNIYHGKWISTGISKGGQTTMFYRSYYPDDVDISVPYVAPLNKALEDGRHEPFLAKQVGTKAEREKMKEFMLMLLKRRNEFMPIFKAHCDKKGYEFRVPLDEIYDLSVMEYRYSMWQWGTPVDKQPALDASAKDIMEYFIGLCDPDYFSKQSPYYSFNIMATKELGYYGYDIRPFRKYMSIKTTKDYMHRVMLEPSEKDLKFDPTLYKHVVKYLKENDPKMMYIYGEIDPWGCSGVGTWLKTDKKKNLKVYTQPRGSHRTRIKTFEQPVRDEIIETLRKWIEEL
;
A
#
# COMPACT_ATOMS: atom_id res chain seq x y z
N MET A 1 -6.56 -37.05 -47.67
CA MET A 1 -7.08 -35.67 -47.73
C MET A 1 -7.30 -35.03 -46.34
N ASN A 2 -7.33 -35.76 -45.23
CA ASN A 2 -7.65 -35.21 -43.90
C ASN A 2 -6.43 -34.68 -43.10
N ALA A 3 -5.22 -35.20 -43.32
CA ALA A 3 -4.03 -34.76 -42.58
C ALA A 3 -3.54 -33.36 -43.01
N LEU A 4 -3.68 -33.01 -44.27
CA LEU A 4 -3.25 -31.71 -44.81
C LEU A 4 -4.15 -30.56 -44.36
N LYS A 5 -5.47 -30.81 -44.12
CA LYS A 5 -6.42 -29.82 -43.62
C LYS A 5 -6.19 -29.51 -42.14
N VAL A 6 -5.79 -30.50 -41.33
CA VAL A 6 -5.46 -30.27 -39.89
C VAL A 6 -4.17 -29.49 -39.74
N PHE A 7 -3.17 -29.75 -40.59
CA PHE A 7 -1.89 -29.00 -40.53
C PHE A 7 -2.04 -27.54 -40.94
N ILE A 8 -2.89 -27.24 -41.94
CA ILE A 8 -3.18 -25.87 -42.38
C ILE A 8 -3.98 -25.11 -41.31
N PHE A 9 -4.90 -25.78 -40.61
CA PHE A 9 -5.69 -25.16 -39.56
C PHE A 9 -4.83 -24.81 -38.31
N CYS A 10 -3.90 -25.68 -37.93
CA CYS A 10 -2.94 -25.40 -36.86
C CYS A 10 -1.93 -24.30 -37.24
N LEU A 11 -1.51 -24.22 -38.51
CA LEU A 11 -0.62 -23.16 -39.01
C LEU A 11 -1.33 -21.79 -39.00
N ILE A 12 -2.59 -21.73 -39.43
CA ILE A 12 -3.37 -20.48 -39.45
C ILE A 12 -3.66 -19.97 -38.03
N LEU A 13 -3.94 -20.87 -37.07
CA LEU A 13 -4.11 -20.51 -35.66
C LEU A 13 -2.82 -20.03 -35.02
N GLY A 14 -1.66 -20.63 -35.36
CA GLY A 14 -0.37 -20.18 -34.84
C GLY A 14 0.09 -18.84 -35.42
N ILE A 15 -0.22 -18.56 -36.68
CA ILE A 15 0.10 -17.27 -37.33
C ILE A 15 -0.81 -16.16 -36.77
N SER A 16 -2.08 -16.43 -36.50
CA SER A 16 -3.00 -15.42 -35.93
C SER A 16 -2.63 -15.03 -34.50
N GLN A 17 -2.22 -15.99 -33.65
CA GLN A 17 -1.83 -15.68 -32.26
C GLN A 17 -0.54 -14.88 -32.17
N ASN A 18 0.46 -15.17 -32.97
CA ASN A 18 1.69 -14.38 -33.05
C ASN A 18 1.43 -12.95 -33.55
N SER A 19 0.48 -12.76 -34.49
CA SER A 19 0.16 -11.43 -35.00
C SER A 19 -0.52 -10.50 -33.97
N PHE A 20 -1.37 -11.04 -33.10
CA PHE A 20 -2.04 -10.26 -32.05
C PHE A 20 -1.09 -9.85 -30.93
N ALA A 21 -0.25 -10.77 -30.42
CA ALA A 21 0.75 -10.44 -29.40
C ALA A 21 1.77 -9.41 -29.90
N GLN A 22 2.17 -9.47 -31.15
CA GLN A 22 3.03 -8.49 -31.80
C GLN A 22 2.32 -7.13 -31.90
N GLN A 23 1.00 -7.10 -32.11
CA GLN A 23 0.21 -5.87 -32.24
C GLN A 23 0.22 -5.04 -30.93
N LEU A 24 -0.05 -5.64 -29.75
CA LEU A 24 -0.06 -4.90 -28.49
C LEU A 24 1.33 -4.37 -28.14
N ALA A 25 2.38 -5.19 -28.29
CA ALA A 25 3.74 -4.74 -28.04
C ALA A 25 4.13 -3.52 -28.91
N GLU A 26 3.75 -3.50 -30.17
CA GLU A 26 3.99 -2.36 -31.07
C GLU A 26 3.15 -1.14 -30.68
N GLN A 27 1.89 -1.32 -30.28
CA GLN A 27 1.07 -0.22 -29.76
C GLN A 27 1.68 0.39 -28.49
N LEU A 28 2.13 -0.44 -27.53
CA LEU A 28 2.82 0.04 -26.32
C LEU A 28 4.09 0.82 -26.67
N LYS A 29 4.92 0.31 -27.58
CA LYS A 29 6.15 0.99 -28.06
C LYS A 29 5.87 2.31 -28.78
N SER A 30 4.69 2.44 -29.38
CA SER A 30 4.32 3.67 -30.12
C SER A 30 3.91 4.83 -29.20
N LEU A 31 3.67 4.57 -27.90
CA LEU A 31 3.33 5.62 -26.94
C LEU A 31 4.55 6.52 -26.68
N PRO A 32 4.40 7.85 -26.75
CA PRO A 32 5.55 8.78 -26.73
C PRO A 32 6.47 8.66 -25.51
N GLN A 33 5.92 8.27 -24.34
CA GLN A 33 6.67 8.16 -23.10
C GLN A 33 7.33 6.79 -22.91
N VAL A 34 7.02 5.80 -23.76
CA VAL A 34 7.52 4.44 -23.60
C VAL A 34 8.93 4.34 -24.14
N LYS A 35 9.86 3.90 -23.31
CA LYS A 35 11.27 3.66 -23.65
C LYS A 35 11.55 2.21 -24.03
N SER A 36 10.90 1.27 -23.35
CA SER A 36 11.05 -0.16 -23.64
C SER A 36 9.79 -0.94 -23.28
N VAL A 37 9.59 -2.05 -23.99
CA VAL A 37 8.52 -3.02 -23.75
C VAL A 37 9.16 -4.41 -23.82
N GLU A 38 9.07 -5.14 -22.72
CA GLU A 38 9.58 -6.50 -22.55
C GLU A 38 8.44 -7.45 -22.24
N ALA A 39 8.30 -8.54 -23.00
CA ALA A 39 7.33 -9.58 -22.69
C ALA A 39 7.80 -10.40 -21.48
N ILE A 40 6.94 -10.60 -20.52
CA ILE A 40 7.22 -11.39 -19.31
C ILE A 40 6.16 -12.48 -19.11
N GLU A 41 6.52 -13.53 -18.39
CA GLU A 41 5.65 -14.68 -18.17
C GLU A 41 4.39 -14.36 -17.36
N SER A 42 3.27 -15.02 -17.71
CA SER A 42 2.04 -15.00 -16.95
C SER A 42 1.29 -16.33 -17.04
N ASN A 43 0.78 -16.80 -15.89
CA ASN A 43 -0.11 -17.96 -15.82
C ASN A 43 -1.60 -17.59 -15.96
N HIS A 44 -1.93 -16.30 -15.93
CA HIS A 44 -3.31 -15.80 -15.96
C HIS A 44 -3.67 -15.01 -17.21
N HIS A 45 -2.66 -14.43 -17.88
CA HIS A 45 -2.86 -13.59 -19.07
C HIS A 45 -2.04 -14.11 -20.24
N LYS A 46 -2.60 -14.09 -21.44
CA LYS A 46 -1.86 -14.49 -22.66
C LYS A 46 -0.72 -13.57 -23.00
N GLU A 47 -0.86 -12.29 -22.61
CA GLU A 47 0.11 -11.24 -22.86
C GLU A 47 0.35 -10.45 -21.58
N LYS A 48 1.59 -10.33 -21.19
CA LYS A 48 2.04 -9.56 -20.05
C LYS A 48 3.35 -8.88 -20.39
N TYR A 49 3.44 -7.59 -20.10
CA TYR A 49 4.59 -6.78 -20.45
C TYR A 49 5.10 -5.98 -19.26
N LEU A 50 6.44 -5.89 -19.16
CA LEU A 50 7.13 -4.88 -18.38
C LEU A 50 7.42 -3.71 -19.31
N VAL A 51 6.90 -2.54 -18.97
CA VAL A 51 7.03 -1.30 -19.73
C VAL A 51 7.84 -0.30 -18.92
N GLN A 52 8.85 0.33 -19.51
CA GLN A 52 9.54 1.47 -18.94
C GLN A 52 8.96 2.74 -19.55
N MET A 53 8.42 3.62 -18.73
CA MET A 53 7.84 4.90 -19.15
C MET A 53 8.64 6.06 -18.58
N ALA A 54 8.98 7.03 -19.43
CA ALA A 54 9.63 8.26 -18.99
C ALA A 54 8.63 9.14 -18.23
N GLN A 55 8.99 9.53 -17.01
CA GLN A 55 8.24 10.48 -16.20
C GLN A 55 9.11 11.69 -15.88
N ASN A 56 8.53 12.88 -15.89
CA ASN A 56 9.24 14.08 -15.46
C ASN A 56 9.59 14.01 -13.98
N ILE A 57 10.81 14.39 -13.60
CA ILE A 57 11.22 14.53 -12.20
C ILE A 57 10.27 15.55 -11.53
N ASP A 58 10.07 16.69 -12.17
CA ASP A 58 9.05 17.68 -11.80
C ASP A 58 8.13 17.95 -13.01
N PRO A 59 6.83 17.61 -12.93
CA PRO A 59 5.88 17.90 -13.99
C PRO A 59 5.74 19.39 -14.31
N GLN A 60 6.08 20.28 -13.38
CA GLN A 60 6.01 21.74 -13.57
C GLN A 60 7.31 22.33 -14.14
N ASN A 61 8.41 21.57 -14.09
CA ASN A 61 9.71 22.00 -14.63
C ASN A 61 10.40 20.86 -15.36
N THR A 62 10.01 20.64 -16.62
CA THR A 62 10.53 19.57 -17.47
C THR A 62 12.03 19.68 -17.77
N ALA A 63 12.66 20.85 -17.52
CA ALA A 63 14.09 21.05 -17.68
C ALA A 63 14.95 20.22 -16.70
N LEU A 64 14.35 19.73 -15.61
CA LEU A 64 15.00 18.82 -14.66
C LEU A 64 15.20 17.41 -15.21
N GLY A 65 14.64 17.11 -16.38
CA GLY A 65 14.75 15.79 -17.02
C GLY A 65 13.71 14.78 -16.53
N THR A 66 13.97 13.52 -16.85
CA THR A 66 13.04 12.41 -16.61
C THR A 66 13.74 11.28 -15.87
N PHE A 67 12.92 10.41 -15.27
CA PHE A 67 13.33 9.09 -14.79
C PHE A 67 12.47 8.00 -15.44
N ASP A 68 12.92 6.76 -15.37
CA ASP A 68 12.21 5.62 -15.92
C ASP A 68 11.31 5.02 -14.85
N GLN A 69 10.01 4.97 -15.12
CA GLN A 69 9.02 4.36 -14.23
C GLN A 69 8.60 3.00 -14.75
N ARG A 70 8.59 1.99 -13.88
CA ARG A 70 8.10 0.65 -14.21
C ARG A 70 6.57 0.62 -14.24
N VAL A 71 6.04 0.05 -15.32
CA VAL A 71 4.61 -0.24 -15.49
C VAL A 71 4.48 -1.69 -15.93
N VAL A 72 3.65 -2.47 -15.26
CA VAL A 72 3.32 -3.84 -15.68
C VAL A 72 1.94 -3.85 -16.30
N VAL A 73 1.84 -4.34 -17.54
CA VAL A 73 0.59 -4.41 -18.30
C VAL A 73 0.22 -5.88 -18.51
N CYS A 74 -1.00 -6.28 -18.07
CA CYS A 74 -1.57 -7.60 -18.35
C CYS A 74 -2.80 -7.41 -19.24
N HIS A 75 -2.82 -8.08 -20.38
CA HIS A 75 -3.83 -7.90 -21.42
C HIS A 75 -4.88 -9.01 -21.43
N VAL A 76 -6.14 -8.60 -21.55
CA VAL A 76 -7.30 -9.47 -21.79
C VAL A 76 -8.03 -9.06 -23.08
N GLY A 77 -8.11 -7.75 -23.36
CA GLY A 77 -8.76 -7.24 -24.56
C GLY A 77 -8.91 -5.72 -24.54
N TYR A 78 -8.92 -5.10 -25.70
CA TYR A 78 -8.89 -3.65 -25.88
C TYR A 78 -10.13 -2.94 -25.30
N ASP A 79 -11.32 -3.57 -25.41
CA ASP A 79 -12.59 -3.04 -24.94
C ASP A 79 -12.98 -3.59 -23.57
N ARG A 80 -12.12 -4.40 -22.95
CA ARG A 80 -12.33 -4.92 -21.58
C ARG A 80 -12.04 -3.81 -20.57
N PRO A 81 -12.73 -3.81 -19.41
CA PRO A 81 -12.37 -2.90 -18.34
C PRO A 81 -10.89 -3.05 -17.97
N THR A 82 -10.28 -1.99 -17.49
CA THR A 82 -8.86 -1.96 -17.09
C THR A 82 -8.74 -1.59 -15.63
N VAL A 83 -8.08 -2.42 -14.85
CA VAL A 83 -7.74 -2.16 -13.46
C VAL A 83 -6.39 -1.42 -13.43
N LEU A 84 -6.40 -0.19 -12.93
CA LEU A 84 -5.22 0.58 -12.56
C LEU A 84 -4.86 0.25 -11.12
N VAL A 85 -3.77 -0.45 -10.91
CA VAL A 85 -3.22 -0.68 -9.56
C VAL A 85 -2.30 0.48 -9.21
N THR A 86 -2.80 1.34 -8.32
CA THR A 86 -2.07 2.50 -7.81
C THR A 86 -1.21 2.06 -6.63
N GLU A 87 0.07 1.86 -6.87
CA GLU A 87 0.97 1.43 -5.82
C GLU A 87 1.26 2.53 -4.79
N GLY A 88 1.81 2.09 -3.67
CA GLY A 88 2.38 2.97 -2.66
C GLY A 88 3.89 2.83 -2.57
N TYR A 89 4.44 1.74 -3.11
CA TYR A 89 5.82 1.31 -2.93
C TYR A 89 6.35 0.72 -4.25
N TRP A 90 7.23 -0.30 -4.14
CA TRP A 90 7.71 -1.11 -5.27
C TRP A 90 6.64 -2.08 -5.78
N ALA A 91 6.77 -2.49 -7.04
CA ALA A 91 5.82 -3.36 -7.73
C ALA A 91 6.46 -4.69 -8.21
N ASP A 92 7.52 -5.19 -7.55
CA ASP A 92 8.20 -6.43 -7.95
C ASP A 92 7.28 -7.65 -7.95
N TYR A 93 6.29 -7.68 -7.04
CA TYR A 93 5.30 -8.75 -6.97
C TYR A 93 4.48 -8.88 -8.27
N ALA A 94 4.29 -7.77 -8.99
CA ALA A 94 3.56 -7.78 -10.26
C ALA A 94 4.33 -8.47 -11.40
N LEU A 95 5.65 -8.67 -11.25
CA LEU A 95 6.46 -9.44 -12.20
C LEU A 95 6.23 -10.95 -12.08
N ASN A 96 5.73 -11.42 -10.92
CA ASN A 96 5.47 -12.84 -10.69
C ASN A 96 4.48 -13.39 -11.73
N PRO A 97 4.77 -14.54 -12.38
CA PRO A 97 3.84 -15.16 -13.34
C PRO A 97 2.44 -15.47 -12.75
N ASN A 98 2.36 -15.71 -11.44
CA ASN A 98 1.10 -15.99 -10.74
C ASN A 98 0.36 -14.74 -10.25
N TYR A 99 0.85 -13.55 -10.56
CA TYR A 99 0.18 -12.32 -10.14
C TYR A 99 -1.18 -12.16 -10.84
N LEU A 100 -2.20 -11.94 -10.04
CA LEU A 100 -3.55 -11.58 -10.46
C LEU A 100 -4.16 -10.64 -9.42
N ASP A 101 -4.58 -9.46 -9.84
CA ASP A 101 -5.34 -8.54 -8.97
C ASP A 101 -6.71 -9.12 -8.64
N GLU A 102 -7.23 -8.85 -7.42
CA GLU A 102 -8.51 -9.40 -6.97
C GLU A 102 -9.68 -8.96 -7.86
N ILE A 103 -9.74 -7.67 -8.21
CA ILE A 103 -10.82 -7.12 -9.06
C ILE A 103 -10.69 -7.67 -10.48
N ALA A 104 -9.47 -7.78 -10.99
CA ALA A 104 -9.24 -8.37 -12.30
C ALA A 104 -9.66 -9.84 -12.37
N GLY A 105 -9.41 -10.61 -11.32
CA GLY A 105 -9.87 -11.99 -11.21
C GLY A 105 -11.40 -12.10 -11.14
N LEU A 106 -12.09 -11.17 -10.47
CA LEU A 106 -13.55 -11.15 -10.36
C LEU A 106 -14.25 -10.77 -11.67
N PHE A 107 -13.68 -9.85 -12.46
CA PHE A 107 -14.35 -9.25 -13.61
C PHE A 107 -13.65 -9.46 -14.95
N ASN A 108 -12.55 -10.23 -14.98
CA ASN A 108 -11.77 -10.53 -16.18
C ASN A 108 -11.36 -9.24 -16.94
N THR A 109 -10.55 -8.41 -16.29
CA THR A 109 -10.11 -7.11 -16.79
C THR A 109 -8.65 -7.12 -17.21
N ASN A 110 -8.24 -6.12 -18.00
CA ASN A 110 -6.83 -5.77 -18.12
C ASN A 110 -6.28 -5.28 -16.76
N ILE A 111 -4.95 -5.32 -16.60
CA ILE A 111 -4.29 -4.77 -15.41
C ILE A 111 -3.16 -3.84 -15.86
N VAL A 112 -3.07 -2.67 -15.25
CA VAL A 112 -1.95 -1.73 -15.36
C VAL A 112 -1.45 -1.44 -13.95
N VAL A 113 -0.30 -1.98 -13.58
CA VAL A 113 0.34 -1.74 -12.28
C VAL A 113 1.42 -0.68 -12.46
N VAL A 114 1.37 0.38 -11.68
CA VAL A 114 2.33 1.48 -11.75
C VAL A 114 3.17 1.54 -10.48
N GLU A 115 4.46 1.23 -10.58
CA GLU A 115 5.39 1.36 -9.46
C GLU A 115 5.49 2.82 -9.02
N TYR A 116 5.48 3.06 -7.71
CA TYR A 116 5.49 4.41 -7.17
C TYR A 116 6.87 5.07 -7.37
N ARG A 117 6.90 6.37 -7.74
CA ARG A 117 8.18 7.10 -7.85
C ARG A 117 8.99 7.02 -6.56
N TYR A 118 10.32 6.97 -6.68
CA TYR A 118 11.29 6.81 -5.59
C TYR A 118 11.24 5.46 -4.87
N PHE A 119 10.61 4.45 -5.49
CA PHE A 119 10.63 3.07 -5.01
C PHE A 119 11.10 2.11 -6.10
N GLY A 120 11.67 0.97 -5.67
CA GLY A 120 12.09 -0.10 -6.57
C GLY A 120 13.07 0.37 -7.64
N LYS A 121 12.67 0.26 -8.89
CA LYS A 121 13.42 0.72 -10.07
C LYS A 121 12.93 2.06 -10.63
N SER A 122 11.89 2.62 -10.04
CA SER A 122 11.27 3.89 -10.47
C SER A 122 11.85 5.09 -9.72
N CYS A 123 13.17 5.20 -9.72
CA CYS A 123 13.91 6.24 -9.02
C CYS A 123 14.64 7.15 -10.00
N PRO A 124 14.59 8.49 -9.84
CA PRO A 124 15.52 9.38 -10.52
C PRO A 124 16.96 9.14 -10.04
N GLU A 125 17.95 9.47 -10.85
CA GLU A 125 19.38 9.36 -10.48
C GLU A 125 19.70 10.21 -9.24
N SER A 126 19.13 11.41 -9.17
CA SER A 126 19.21 12.27 -7.99
C SER A 126 17.99 12.07 -7.10
N MET A 127 18.21 11.60 -5.88
CA MET A 127 17.18 11.39 -4.87
C MET A 127 16.82 12.70 -4.16
N ASP A 128 16.46 13.74 -4.92
CA ASP A 128 15.99 15.00 -4.34
C ASP A 128 14.54 14.85 -3.80
N TRP A 129 14.41 14.85 -2.48
CA TRP A 129 13.13 14.66 -1.79
C TRP A 129 12.10 15.78 -2.02
N ASN A 130 12.50 16.91 -2.60
CA ASN A 130 11.58 17.99 -2.96
C ASN A 130 10.58 17.50 -4.03
N TYR A 131 11.01 16.61 -4.93
CA TYR A 131 10.17 16.09 -6.00
C TYR A 131 9.42 14.80 -5.63
N LEU A 132 9.70 14.21 -4.47
CA LEU A 132 8.88 13.15 -3.90
C LEU A 132 7.67 13.79 -3.17
N THR A 133 6.62 14.08 -3.94
CA THR A 133 5.35 14.63 -3.46
C THR A 133 4.19 13.76 -3.94
N VAL A 134 3.06 13.83 -3.24
CA VAL A 134 1.84 13.16 -3.68
C VAL A 134 1.40 13.72 -5.03
N ALA A 135 1.41 15.05 -5.21
CA ALA A 135 1.01 15.69 -6.45
C ALA A 135 1.79 15.17 -7.67
N ASN A 136 3.13 15.07 -7.56
CA ASN A 136 3.96 14.54 -8.64
C ASN A 136 3.68 13.06 -8.90
N SER A 137 3.46 12.26 -7.85
CA SER A 137 3.11 10.84 -7.99
C SER A 137 1.75 10.63 -8.66
N LEU A 138 0.79 11.50 -8.40
CA LEU A 138 -0.52 11.45 -9.07
C LEU A 138 -0.43 11.91 -10.53
N SER A 139 0.47 12.85 -10.85
CA SER A 139 0.76 13.24 -12.23
C SER A 139 1.37 12.08 -13.03
N ASP A 140 2.22 11.25 -12.42
CA ASP A 140 2.73 10.05 -13.09
C ASP A 140 1.58 9.10 -13.47
N LEU A 141 0.67 8.84 -12.55
CA LEU A 141 -0.51 8.00 -12.80
C LEU A 141 -1.37 8.58 -13.92
N HIS A 142 -1.59 9.90 -13.90
CA HIS A 142 -2.34 10.60 -14.95
C HIS A 142 -1.70 10.40 -16.33
N ASN A 143 -0.38 10.56 -16.42
CA ASN A 143 0.37 10.34 -17.66
C ASN A 143 0.23 8.89 -18.16
N VAL A 144 0.34 7.90 -17.24
CA VAL A 144 0.15 6.48 -17.60
C VAL A 144 -1.27 6.23 -18.10
N VAL A 145 -2.30 6.68 -17.37
CA VAL A 145 -3.70 6.45 -17.74
C VAL A 145 -4.03 7.12 -19.07
N THR A 146 -3.63 8.38 -19.24
CA THR A 146 -3.87 9.12 -20.50
C THR A 146 -3.23 8.43 -21.69
N SER A 147 -1.98 7.93 -21.54
CA SER A 147 -1.29 7.18 -22.56
C SER A 147 -1.98 5.85 -22.87
N MET A 148 -2.32 5.07 -21.84
CA MET A 148 -2.93 3.75 -22.00
C MET A 148 -4.37 3.79 -22.52
N LYS A 149 -5.10 4.90 -22.33
CA LYS A 149 -6.43 5.12 -22.91
C LYS A 149 -6.42 5.18 -24.45
N ASN A 150 -5.26 5.41 -25.08
CA ASN A 150 -5.11 5.25 -26.53
C ASN A 150 -5.14 3.78 -26.98
N ILE A 151 -4.97 2.83 -26.04
CA ILE A 151 -4.96 1.38 -26.30
C ILE A 151 -6.22 0.73 -25.71
N TYR A 152 -6.60 1.10 -24.48
CA TYR A 152 -7.69 0.48 -23.73
C TYR A 152 -8.89 1.40 -23.63
N HIS A 153 -9.95 1.09 -24.36
CA HIS A 153 -11.15 1.91 -24.53
C HIS A 153 -12.28 1.55 -23.53
N GLY A 154 -12.13 0.45 -22.80
CA GLY A 154 -13.08 0.04 -21.77
C GLY A 154 -13.04 0.93 -20.52
N LYS A 155 -13.85 0.58 -19.51
CA LYS A 155 -13.91 1.31 -18.23
C LYS A 155 -12.64 1.16 -17.41
N TRP A 156 -12.31 2.19 -16.65
CA TRP A 156 -11.14 2.22 -15.78
C TRP A 156 -11.52 2.13 -14.33
N ILE A 157 -10.87 1.21 -13.59
CA ILE A 157 -11.09 0.96 -12.17
C ILE A 157 -9.76 1.14 -11.46
N SER A 158 -9.63 2.15 -10.62
CA SER A 158 -8.43 2.28 -9.78
C SER A 158 -8.57 1.49 -8.49
N THR A 159 -7.49 0.83 -8.08
CA THR A 159 -7.41 0.08 -6.83
C THR A 159 -6.01 0.11 -6.25
N GLY A 160 -5.89 -0.14 -4.97
CA GLY A 160 -4.61 -0.23 -4.27
C GLY A 160 -4.81 -0.58 -2.81
N ILE A 161 -3.74 -1.03 -2.16
CA ILE A 161 -3.75 -1.54 -0.79
C ILE A 161 -2.91 -0.63 0.10
N SER A 162 -3.41 -0.29 1.31
CA SER A 162 -2.65 0.48 2.29
C SER A 162 -2.25 1.86 1.73
N LYS A 163 -0.96 2.17 1.62
CA LYS A 163 -0.47 3.38 0.93
C LYS A 163 -0.92 3.40 -0.54
N GLY A 164 -1.01 2.24 -1.23
CA GLY A 164 -1.64 2.15 -2.56
C GLY A 164 -3.12 2.54 -2.52
N GLY A 165 -3.85 2.13 -1.47
CA GLY A 165 -5.23 2.58 -1.24
C GLY A 165 -5.34 4.08 -0.96
N GLN A 166 -4.37 4.67 -0.24
CA GLN A 166 -4.27 6.13 -0.12
C GLN A 166 -4.09 6.77 -1.51
N THR A 167 -3.17 6.23 -2.31
CA THR A 167 -2.91 6.71 -3.67
C THR A 167 -4.17 6.63 -4.54
N THR A 168 -4.93 5.52 -4.47
CA THR A 168 -6.25 5.38 -5.15
C THR A 168 -7.21 6.52 -4.76
N MET A 169 -7.32 6.78 -3.46
CA MET A 169 -8.20 7.82 -2.93
C MET A 169 -7.75 9.22 -3.35
N PHE A 170 -6.45 9.50 -3.28
CA PHE A 170 -5.88 10.77 -3.69
C PHE A 170 -6.03 10.98 -5.19
N TYR A 171 -5.72 9.96 -5.99
CA TYR A 171 -5.84 10.00 -7.43
C TYR A 171 -7.27 10.36 -7.87
N ARG A 172 -8.28 9.69 -7.31
CA ARG A 172 -9.66 10.00 -7.60
C ARG A 172 -10.04 11.45 -7.25
N SER A 173 -9.43 12.02 -6.21
CA SER A 173 -9.76 13.39 -5.78
C SER A 173 -9.08 14.49 -6.59
N TYR A 174 -7.94 14.19 -7.23
CA TYR A 174 -7.18 15.13 -8.07
C TYR A 174 -7.48 14.98 -9.56
N TYR A 175 -7.77 13.76 -10.01
CA TYR A 175 -8.06 13.41 -11.40
C TYR A 175 -9.38 12.62 -11.48
N PRO A 176 -10.52 13.29 -11.20
CA PRO A 176 -11.80 12.61 -11.03
C PRO A 176 -12.33 11.92 -12.29
N ASP A 177 -11.88 12.35 -13.49
CA ASP A 177 -12.35 11.85 -14.78
C ASP A 177 -11.42 10.77 -15.38
N ASP A 178 -10.30 10.48 -14.74
CA ASP A 178 -9.35 9.49 -15.25
C ASP A 178 -9.82 8.06 -15.08
N VAL A 179 -10.61 7.82 -14.04
CA VAL A 179 -11.14 6.49 -13.74
C VAL A 179 -12.63 6.55 -13.41
N ASP A 180 -13.36 5.52 -13.78
CA ASP A 180 -14.81 5.45 -13.57
C ASP A 180 -15.16 5.00 -12.15
N ILE A 181 -14.40 4.05 -11.61
CA ILE A 181 -14.61 3.42 -10.30
C ILE A 181 -13.31 3.42 -9.51
N SER A 182 -13.39 3.54 -8.19
CA SER A 182 -12.22 3.45 -7.31
C SER A 182 -12.48 2.51 -6.13
N VAL A 183 -11.54 1.60 -5.85
CA VAL A 183 -11.67 0.62 -4.75
C VAL A 183 -10.40 0.65 -3.88
N PRO A 184 -10.28 1.61 -2.95
CA PRO A 184 -9.18 1.65 -2.00
C PRO A 184 -9.36 0.63 -0.87
N TYR A 185 -8.36 -0.23 -0.68
CA TYR A 185 -8.31 -1.22 0.40
C TYR A 185 -7.48 -0.70 1.58
N VAL A 186 -8.00 -0.82 2.78
CA VAL A 186 -7.34 -0.54 4.07
C VAL A 186 -6.54 0.76 4.06
N ALA A 187 -7.12 1.77 3.41
CA ALA A 187 -6.51 3.05 3.13
C ALA A 187 -6.64 4.02 4.31
N PRO A 188 -5.57 4.38 5.02
CA PRO A 188 -5.63 5.41 6.05
C PRO A 188 -5.74 6.82 5.43
N LEU A 189 -6.21 7.80 6.21
CA LEU A 189 -6.17 9.21 5.87
C LEU A 189 -5.79 10.00 7.13
N ASN A 190 -4.48 10.14 7.37
CA ASN A 190 -4.00 10.82 8.54
C ASN A 190 -4.06 12.35 8.38
N LYS A 191 -4.31 13.04 9.48
CA LYS A 191 -4.46 14.52 9.52
C LYS A 191 -3.28 15.24 10.14
N ALA A 192 -2.28 14.49 10.64
CA ALA A 192 -1.09 15.00 11.30
C ALA A 192 0.05 14.00 11.17
N LEU A 193 1.29 14.43 11.40
CA LEU A 193 2.45 13.56 11.45
C LEU A 193 2.32 12.49 12.54
N GLU A 194 1.83 12.88 13.71
CA GLU A 194 1.45 11.96 14.80
C GLU A 194 -0.06 12.07 14.98
N ASP A 195 -0.82 11.28 14.22
CA ASP A 195 -2.28 11.32 14.24
C ASP A 195 -2.82 10.67 15.51
N GLY A 196 -3.34 11.48 16.43
CA GLY A 196 -3.78 11.05 17.75
C GLY A 196 -5.05 10.18 17.77
N ARG A 197 -5.53 9.66 16.63
CA ARG A 197 -6.66 8.69 16.60
C ARG A 197 -6.20 7.26 16.86
N HIS A 198 -4.94 6.93 16.62
CA HIS A 198 -4.41 5.57 16.72
C HIS A 198 -4.31 5.09 18.18
N GLU A 199 -3.74 5.91 19.09
CA GLU A 199 -3.52 5.50 20.48
C GLU A 199 -4.82 5.19 21.24
N PRO A 200 -5.89 6.02 21.16
CA PRO A 200 -7.17 5.69 21.77
C PRO A 200 -7.82 4.45 21.18
N PHE A 201 -7.68 4.22 19.87
CA PHE A 201 -8.16 3.01 19.21
C PHE A 201 -7.49 1.77 19.78
N LEU A 202 -6.17 1.74 19.82
CA LEU A 202 -5.39 0.62 20.35
C LEU A 202 -5.58 0.39 21.85
N ALA A 203 -5.80 1.45 22.62
CA ALA A 203 -5.95 1.34 24.05
C ALA A 203 -7.36 0.95 24.52
N LYS A 204 -8.41 1.32 23.74
CA LYS A 204 -9.79 1.29 24.25
C LYS A 204 -10.81 0.65 23.31
N GLN A 205 -10.54 0.59 21.99
CA GLN A 205 -11.57 0.26 21.02
C GLN A 205 -11.33 -1.09 20.34
N VAL A 206 -10.11 -1.34 19.83
CA VAL A 206 -9.78 -2.54 19.03
C VAL A 206 -9.93 -3.82 19.85
N GLY A 207 -10.54 -4.84 19.26
CA GLY A 207 -10.69 -6.14 19.89
C GLY A 207 -11.46 -6.11 21.21
N THR A 208 -11.25 -7.11 22.05
CA THR A 208 -11.85 -7.20 23.40
C THR A 208 -10.95 -6.52 24.45
N LYS A 209 -11.52 -6.18 25.59
CA LYS A 209 -10.76 -5.67 26.74
C LYS A 209 -9.71 -6.69 27.22
N ALA A 210 -10.05 -7.98 27.25
CA ALA A 210 -9.12 -9.03 27.67
C ALA A 210 -7.91 -9.14 26.74
N GLU A 211 -8.11 -9.07 25.42
CA GLU A 211 -7.01 -9.07 24.45
C GLU A 211 -6.09 -7.86 24.67
N ARG A 212 -6.65 -6.66 24.84
CA ARG A 212 -5.84 -5.44 25.07
C ARG A 212 -5.02 -5.50 26.36
N GLU A 213 -5.61 -6.01 27.45
CA GLU A 213 -4.88 -6.16 28.72
C GLU A 213 -3.79 -7.22 28.62
N LYS A 214 -4.05 -8.37 27.99
CA LYS A 214 -3.02 -9.42 27.75
C LYS A 214 -1.83 -8.88 26.96
N MET A 215 -2.07 -8.10 25.92
CA MET A 215 -1.01 -7.46 25.13
C MET A 215 -0.23 -6.44 25.98
N LYS A 216 -0.92 -5.63 26.76
CA LYS A 216 -0.29 -4.64 27.65
C LYS A 216 0.59 -5.31 28.71
N GLU A 217 0.15 -6.42 29.30
CA GLU A 217 0.93 -7.20 30.25
C GLU A 217 2.21 -7.75 29.61
N PHE A 218 2.14 -8.23 28.38
CA PHE A 218 3.29 -8.69 27.63
C PHE A 218 4.30 -7.57 27.36
N MET A 219 3.82 -6.41 26.91
CA MET A 219 4.68 -5.23 26.71
C MET A 219 5.35 -4.78 28.02
N LEU A 220 4.60 -4.78 29.14
CA LEU A 220 5.17 -4.48 30.45
C LEU A 220 6.21 -5.51 30.89
N MET A 221 6.01 -6.79 30.60
CA MET A 221 6.95 -7.86 30.86
C MET A 221 8.24 -7.65 30.06
N LEU A 222 8.14 -7.38 28.76
CA LEU A 222 9.30 -7.06 27.89
C LEU A 222 10.13 -5.91 28.47
N LEU A 223 9.49 -4.82 28.88
CA LEU A 223 10.19 -3.65 29.43
C LEU A 223 10.80 -3.92 30.82
N LYS A 224 10.11 -4.67 31.70
CA LYS A 224 10.60 -4.99 33.05
C LYS A 224 11.76 -5.97 33.03
N ARG A 225 11.75 -6.94 32.12
CA ARG A 225 12.79 -7.96 31.94
C ARG A 225 13.85 -7.55 30.90
N ARG A 226 13.96 -6.25 30.59
CA ARG A 226 14.88 -5.69 29.58
C ARG A 226 16.30 -6.28 29.68
N ASN A 227 16.86 -6.35 30.88
CA ASN A 227 18.24 -6.84 31.09
C ASN A 227 18.45 -8.29 30.62
N GLU A 228 17.39 -9.09 30.63
CA GLU A 228 17.41 -10.47 30.15
C GLU A 228 17.26 -10.54 28.62
N PHE A 229 16.44 -9.67 28.04
CA PHE A 229 16.12 -9.70 26.62
C PHE A 229 17.09 -8.90 25.74
N MET A 230 17.67 -7.83 26.26
CA MET A 230 18.53 -6.93 25.49
C MET A 230 19.77 -7.64 24.86
N PRO A 231 20.43 -8.61 25.52
CA PRO A 231 21.50 -9.36 24.87
C PRO A 231 21.05 -10.13 23.63
N ILE A 232 19.84 -10.71 23.65
CA ILE A 232 19.26 -11.46 22.52
C ILE A 232 18.88 -10.49 21.40
N PHE A 233 18.24 -9.37 21.75
CA PHE A 233 17.86 -8.31 20.81
C PHE A 233 19.08 -7.72 20.11
N LYS A 234 20.13 -7.40 20.88
CA LYS A 234 21.41 -6.91 20.34
C LYS A 234 22.05 -7.92 19.40
N ALA A 235 22.13 -9.18 19.80
CA ALA A 235 22.72 -10.24 18.98
C ALA A 235 21.95 -10.42 17.65
N HIS A 236 20.63 -10.24 17.65
CA HIS A 236 19.82 -10.24 16.42
C HIS A 236 20.20 -9.06 15.51
N CYS A 237 20.25 -7.85 16.05
CA CYS A 237 20.62 -6.64 15.30
C CYS A 237 22.02 -6.74 14.70
N ASP A 238 23.00 -7.19 15.53
CA ASP A 238 24.39 -7.38 15.10
C ASP A 238 24.49 -8.40 13.96
N LYS A 239 23.79 -9.54 14.09
CA LYS A 239 23.76 -10.61 13.08
C LYS A 239 23.17 -10.11 11.74
N LYS A 240 22.18 -9.19 11.80
CA LYS A 240 21.53 -8.61 10.62
C LYS A 240 22.28 -7.40 10.06
N GLY A 241 23.25 -6.86 10.79
CA GLY A 241 23.99 -5.67 10.42
C GLY A 241 23.16 -4.39 10.49
N TYR A 242 22.14 -4.34 11.36
CA TYR A 242 21.30 -3.16 11.50
C TYR A 242 22.06 -2.00 12.15
N GLU A 243 22.02 -0.84 11.52
CA GLU A 243 22.48 0.42 12.07
C GLU A 243 21.30 1.34 12.39
N PHE A 244 21.39 2.06 13.49
CA PHE A 244 20.32 2.96 13.95
C PHE A 244 20.85 4.38 14.12
N ARG A 245 19.94 5.35 14.06
CA ARG A 245 20.24 6.79 14.27
C ARG A 245 20.20 7.20 15.74
N VAL A 246 19.67 6.33 16.60
CA VAL A 246 19.53 6.52 18.05
C VAL A 246 20.06 5.29 18.81
N PRO A 247 20.30 5.39 20.13
CA PRO A 247 20.78 4.26 20.91
C PRO A 247 19.86 3.02 20.83
N LEU A 248 20.43 1.82 20.92
CA LEU A 248 19.71 0.54 20.82
C LEU A 248 18.62 0.38 21.88
N ASP A 249 18.81 0.95 23.08
CA ASP A 249 17.78 0.96 24.14
C ASP A 249 16.51 1.72 23.72
N GLU A 250 16.65 2.80 22.96
CA GLU A 250 15.52 3.54 22.40
C GLU A 250 14.82 2.70 21.31
N ILE A 251 15.58 2.04 20.45
CA ILE A 251 15.03 1.14 19.42
C ILE A 251 14.24 0.00 20.06
N TYR A 252 14.78 -0.58 21.16
CA TYR A 252 14.05 -1.62 21.91
C TYR A 252 12.72 -1.08 22.46
N ASP A 253 12.71 0.11 23.06
CA ASP A 253 11.50 0.74 23.56
C ASP A 253 10.47 0.95 22.42
N LEU A 254 10.90 1.46 21.29
CA LEU A 254 10.03 1.71 20.14
C LEU A 254 9.51 0.39 19.55
N SER A 255 10.35 -0.65 19.44
CA SER A 255 9.91 -1.98 19.00
C SER A 255 8.84 -2.56 19.93
N VAL A 256 8.98 -2.36 21.26
CA VAL A 256 7.93 -2.76 22.21
C VAL A 256 6.65 -1.96 21.99
N MET A 257 6.74 -0.68 21.65
CA MET A 257 5.55 0.12 21.37
C MET A 257 4.87 -0.29 20.06
N GLU A 258 5.64 -0.76 19.06
CA GLU A 258 5.12 -1.32 17.80
C GLU A 258 4.31 -2.60 18.00
N TYR A 259 4.50 -3.34 19.09
CA TYR A 259 3.87 -4.64 19.31
C TYR A 259 2.36 -4.62 19.10
N ARG A 260 1.65 -3.63 19.64
CA ARG A 260 0.19 -3.50 19.48
C ARG A 260 -0.21 -3.21 18.03
N TYR A 261 0.56 -2.37 17.33
CA TYR A 261 0.31 -2.04 15.93
C TYR A 261 0.45 -3.29 15.06
N SER A 262 1.59 -3.98 15.18
CA SER A 262 1.89 -5.18 14.39
C SER A 262 0.90 -6.31 14.65
N MET A 263 0.55 -6.57 15.91
CA MET A 263 -0.43 -7.60 16.27
C MET A 263 -1.77 -7.39 15.55
N TRP A 264 -2.35 -6.20 15.66
CA TRP A 264 -3.65 -5.89 15.08
C TRP A 264 -3.58 -5.70 13.57
N GLN A 265 -2.53 -5.06 13.07
CA GLN A 265 -2.35 -4.87 11.63
C GLN A 265 -2.33 -6.22 10.89
N TRP A 266 -1.62 -7.19 11.41
CA TRP A 266 -1.51 -8.48 10.76
C TRP A 266 -2.58 -9.49 11.17
N GLY A 267 -3.43 -9.14 12.15
CA GLY A 267 -4.46 -10.02 12.68
C GLY A 267 -3.86 -11.23 13.39
N THR A 268 -2.71 -11.06 14.04
CA THR A 268 -2.08 -12.13 14.81
C THR A 268 -2.93 -12.47 16.02
N PRO A 269 -3.37 -13.73 16.20
CA PRO A 269 -4.19 -14.11 17.34
C PRO A 269 -3.46 -13.89 18.67
N VAL A 270 -4.11 -13.22 19.63
CA VAL A 270 -3.52 -12.88 20.93
C VAL A 270 -3.23 -14.12 21.79
N ASP A 271 -3.89 -15.24 21.55
CA ASP A 271 -3.62 -16.52 22.19
C ASP A 271 -2.31 -17.18 21.74
N LYS A 272 -1.73 -16.76 20.63
CA LYS A 272 -0.39 -17.19 20.18
C LYS A 272 0.76 -16.53 20.94
N GLN A 273 0.47 -15.49 21.72
CA GLN A 273 1.45 -14.83 22.57
C GLN A 273 2.01 -15.80 23.61
N PRO A 274 3.35 -15.91 23.75
CA PRO A 274 3.98 -16.76 24.76
C PRO A 274 3.51 -16.43 26.19
N ALA A 275 3.57 -17.41 27.07
CA ALA A 275 3.37 -17.16 28.50
C ALA A 275 4.43 -16.19 29.04
N LEU A 276 4.05 -15.37 30.05
CA LEU A 276 4.95 -14.31 30.57
C LEU A 276 6.21 -14.86 31.24
N ASP A 277 6.19 -16.13 31.66
CA ASP A 277 7.27 -16.89 32.28
C ASP A 277 8.00 -17.86 31.31
N ALA A 278 7.64 -17.83 30.02
CA ALA A 278 8.34 -18.61 29.00
C ALA A 278 9.82 -18.24 28.91
N SER A 279 10.63 -19.07 28.26
CA SER A 279 12.06 -18.83 28.13
C SER A 279 12.34 -17.50 27.39
N ALA A 280 13.43 -16.83 27.75
CA ALA A 280 13.82 -15.59 27.10
C ALA A 280 13.98 -15.76 25.59
N LYS A 281 14.47 -16.91 25.16
CA LYS A 281 14.62 -17.26 23.76
C LYS A 281 13.24 -17.27 23.04
N ASP A 282 12.28 -18.03 23.56
CA ASP A 282 10.97 -18.18 22.93
C ASP A 282 10.21 -16.86 22.88
N ILE A 283 10.29 -16.07 23.97
CA ILE A 283 9.69 -14.73 24.01
C ILE A 283 10.29 -13.83 22.94
N MET A 284 11.61 -13.79 22.82
CA MET A 284 12.30 -12.89 21.88
C MET A 284 12.19 -13.37 20.43
N GLU A 285 12.18 -14.67 20.15
CA GLU A 285 11.89 -15.20 18.82
C GLU A 285 10.48 -14.79 18.35
N TYR A 286 9.49 -14.92 19.22
CA TYR A 286 8.13 -14.47 18.93
C TYR A 286 8.05 -12.95 18.73
N PHE A 287 8.62 -12.19 19.65
CA PHE A 287 8.58 -10.73 19.64
C PHE A 287 9.28 -10.13 18.41
N ILE A 288 10.52 -10.57 18.14
CA ILE A 288 11.29 -10.10 16.96
C ILE A 288 10.61 -10.56 15.66
N GLY A 289 10.07 -11.77 15.62
CA GLY A 289 9.34 -12.27 14.45
C GLY A 289 8.11 -11.42 14.08
N LEU A 290 7.58 -10.64 15.04
CA LEU A 290 6.45 -9.74 14.83
C LEU A 290 6.86 -8.26 14.69
N CYS A 291 7.89 -7.87 15.43
CA CYS A 291 8.37 -6.48 15.55
C CYS A 291 9.89 -6.43 15.33
N ASP A 292 10.34 -6.87 14.13
CA ASP A 292 11.75 -6.80 13.77
C ASP A 292 12.19 -5.32 13.76
N PRO A 293 13.30 -4.97 14.43
CA PRO A 293 13.80 -3.59 14.48
C PRO A 293 14.33 -3.06 13.15
N ASP A 294 14.36 -3.87 12.07
CA ASP A 294 14.74 -3.44 10.71
C ASP A 294 13.96 -2.20 10.25
N TYR A 295 12.70 -2.09 10.68
CA TYR A 295 11.85 -0.95 10.40
C TYR A 295 12.49 0.39 10.82
N PHE A 296 13.20 0.43 11.94
CA PHE A 296 13.90 1.60 12.48
C PHE A 296 15.33 1.74 11.98
N SER A 297 15.83 0.77 11.21
CA SER A 297 17.22 0.76 10.76
C SER A 297 17.47 1.79 9.65
N LYS A 298 18.74 2.17 9.47
CA LYS A 298 19.17 2.99 8.32
C LYS A 298 19.01 2.25 6.99
N GLN A 299 19.02 0.92 7.03
CA GLN A 299 18.87 0.04 5.88
C GLN A 299 17.41 -0.20 5.50
N SER A 300 16.45 0.33 6.27
CA SER A 300 15.02 0.16 6.01
C SER A 300 14.64 0.58 4.58
N PRO A 301 13.97 -0.27 3.80
CA PRO A 301 13.56 0.07 2.43
C PRO A 301 12.44 1.12 2.39
N TYR A 302 11.91 1.51 3.56
CA TYR A 302 10.80 2.45 3.69
C TYR A 302 11.23 3.91 3.83
N TYR A 303 12.51 4.26 3.56
CA TYR A 303 12.99 5.62 3.76
C TYR A 303 12.20 6.65 2.93
N SER A 304 11.94 6.39 1.65
CA SER A 304 11.09 7.24 0.80
C SER A 304 9.67 7.41 1.37
N PHE A 305 9.11 6.34 1.96
CA PHE A 305 7.83 6.44 2.67
C PHE A 305 7.92 7.35 3.90
N ASN A 306 8.99 7.25 4.69
CA ASN A 306 9.18 8.09 5.89
C ASN A 306 9.25 9.57 5.53
N ILE A 307 9.93 9.91 4.42
CA ILE A 307 9.92 11.28 3.85
C ILE A 307 8.50 11.73 3.53
N MET A 308 7.73 10.92 2.80
CA MET A 308 6.35 11.25 2.44
C MET A 308 5.42 11.35 3.66
N ALA A 309 5.57 10.44 4.62
CA ALA A 309 4.79 10.46 5.86
C ALA A 309 5.03 11.74 6.63
N THR A 310 6.29 12.18 6.70
CA THR A 310 6.67 13.43 7.38
C THR A 310 6.15 14.67 6.66
N LYS A 311 6.11 14.68 5.33
CA LYS A 311 5.67 15.83 4.53
C LYS A 311 4.16 15.93 4.37
N GLU A 312 3.47 14.83 4.01
CA GLU A 312 2.10 14.92 3.47
C GLU A 312 1.15 13.80 3.95
N LEU A 313 1.66 12.56 4.13
CA LEU A 313 0.77 11.43 4.41
C LEU A 313 0.37 11.33 5.88
N GLY A 314 1.21 11.86 6.79
CA GLY A 314 1.05 11.67 8.21
C GLY A 314 1.30 10.23 8.66
N TYR A 315 1.36 10.03 9.96
CA TYR A 315 1.63 8.75 10.57
C TYR A 315 0.96 8.64 11.95
N TYR A 316 1.41 7.74 12.80
CA TYR A 316 0.94 7.60 14.19
C TYR A 316 2.03 7.95 15.19
N GLY A 317 1.62 8.24 16.41
CA GLY A 317 2.48 8.36 17.58
C GLY A 317 2.32 7.20 18.54
N TYR A 318 2.98 7.27 19.69
CA TYR A 318 2.90 6.26 20.73
C TYR A 318 2.46 6.86 22.07
N ASP A 319 1.43 6.30 22.69
CA ASP A 319 1.11 6.60 24.09
C ASP A 319 1.96 5.76 25.03
N ILE A 320 3.06 6.34 25.49
CA ILE A 320 4.00 5.69 26.43
C ILE A 320 3.62 5.84 27.90
N ARG A 321 2.57 6.59 28.26
CA ARG A 321 2.19 6.86 29.65
C ARG A 321 2.06 5.60 30.51
N PRO A 322 1.44 4.51 30.04
CA PRO A 322 1.34 3.28 30.82
C PRO A 322 2.67 2.54 31.03
N PHE A 323 3.69 2.84 30.21
CA PHE A 323 4.96 2.10 30.08
C PHE A 323 6.17 2.92 30.54
N ARG A 324 6.04 4.25 30.61
CA ARG A 324 7.12 5.23 30.81
C ARG A 324 8.05 4.95 31.98
N LYS A 325 7.52 4.32 33.06
CA LYS A 325 8.31 3.96 34.23
C LYS A 325 9.45 2.97 33.89
N TYR A 326 9.22 2.10 32.91
CA TYR A 326 10.12 1.00 32.55
C TYR A 326 10.88 1.26 31.24
N MET A 327 10.62 2.39 30.58
CA MET A 327 11.30 2.77 29.33
C MET A 327 12.57 3.55 29.62
N SER A 328 13.55 3.43 28.71
CA SER A 328 14.78 4.23 28.70
C SER A 328 14.48 5.68 28.29
N ILE A 329 13.56 5.86 27.34
CA ILE A 329 13.11 7.18 26.84
C ILE A 329 11.93 7.73 27.66
N LYS A 330 11.79 9.04 27.67
CA LYS A 330 10.72 9.75 28.40
C LYS A 330 9.67 10.38 27.47
N THR A 331 9.94 10.39 26.18
CA THR A 331 9.03 10.90 25.15
C THR A 331 9.30 10.19 23.82
N THR A 332 8.25 9.97 23.05
CA THR A 332 8.31 9.52 21.66
C THR A 332 7.90 10.60 20.68
N LYS A 333 7.61 11.81 21.22
CA LYS A 333 7.25 12.94 20.37
C LYS A 333 8.34 13.18 19.34
N ASP A 334 7.90 13.38 18.09
CA ASP A 334 8.78 13.67 16.96
C ASP A 334 9.79 12.56 16.65
N TYR A 335 9.39 11.30 16.92
CA TYR A 335 10.28 10.16 16.68
C TYR A 335 10.58 9.96 15.19
N MET A 336 9.67 10.36 14.28
CA MET A 336 9.90 10.27 12.84
C MET A 336 11.17 11.01 12.44
N HIS A 337 11.37 12.25 12.86
CA HIS A 337 12.59 13.00 12.55
C HIS A 337 13.84 12.42 13.24
N ARG A 338 13.71 12.01 14.50
CA ARG A 338 14.87 11.56 15.28
C ARG A 338 15.37 10.18 14.92
N VAL A 339 14.43 9.28 14.59
CA VAL A 339 14.70 7.84 14.43
C VAL A 339 14.69 7.40 12.98
N MET A 340 13.73 7.94 12.20
CA MET A 340 13.43 7.44 10.85
C MET A 340 14.13 8.25 9.74
N LEU A 341 14.54 9.51 10.01
CA LEU A 341 15.10 10.40 9.01
C LEU A 341 16.56 10.73 9.29
N GLU A 342 17.31 11.10 8.24
CA GLU A 342 18.65 11.65 8.39
C GLU A 342 18.58 13.07 8.97
N PRO A 343 19.65 13.54 9.65
CA PRO A 343 19.68 14.89 10.21
C PRO A 343 19.50 16.01 9.18
N SER A 344 19.76 15.73 7.90
CA SER A 344 19.53 16.68 6.78
C SER A 344 18.05 16.98 6.56
N GLU A 345 17.15 16.04 6.90
CA GLU A 345 15.70 16.17 6.71
C GLU A 345 14.95 16.67 7.96
N LYS A 346 15.67 17.08 9.00
CA LYS A 346 15.08 17.54 10.29
C LYS A 346 14.10 18.72 10.16
N ASP A 347 14.23 19.52 9.09
CA ASP A 347 13.40 20.70 8.86
C ASP A 347 12.14 20.41 8.05
N LEU A 348 11.94 19.16 7.61
CA LEU A 348 10.70 18.74 6.96
C LEU A 348 9.51 18.96 7.91
N LYS A 349 8.41 19.49 7.37
CA LYS A 349 7.20 19.78 8.14
C LYS A 349 6.00 19.14 7.48
N PHE A 350 5.10 18.64 8.29
CA PHE A 350 3.84 18.09 7.83
C PHE A 350 2.92 19.20 7.29
N ASP A 351 2.46 19.03 6.03
CA ASP A 351 1.46 19.90 5.41
C ASP A 351 0.11 19.15 5.36
N PRO A 352 -0.93 19.65 6.05
CA PRO A 352 -2.26 19.06 6.06
C PRO A 352 -3.09 19.36 4.80
N THR A 353 -2.54 20.02 3.78
CA THR A 353 -3.26 20.45 2.57
C THR A 353 -3.87 19.25 1.84
N LEU A 354 -3.11 18.17 1.66
CA LEU A 354 -3.59 16.92 1.07
C LEU A 354 -4.81 16.36 1.82
N TYR A 355 -4.70 16.23 3.15
CA TYR A 355 -5.82 15.77 3.99
C TYR A 355 -7.07 16.65 3.80
N LYS A 356 -6.89 17.96 3.86
CA LYS A 356 -8.01 18.92 3.72
C LYS A 356 -8.68 18.81 2.35
N HIS A 357 -7.88 18.68 1.28
CA HIS A 357 -8.38 18.52 -0.09
C HIS A 357 -9.25 17.26 -0.21
N VAL A 358 -8.74 16.11 0.22
CA VAL A 358 -9.46 14.83 0.14
C VAL A 358 -10.75 14.85 0.96
N VAL A 359 -10.70 15.38 2.19
CA VAL A 359 -11.88 15.51 3.05
C VAL A 359 -12.94 16.39 2.38
N LYS A 360 -12.55 17.51 1.79
CA LYS A 360 -13.44 18.39 1.06
C LYS A 360 -14.06 17.66 -0.12
N TYR A 361 -13.24 17.03 -0.97
CA TYR A 361 -13.70 16.30 -2.15
C TYR A 361 -14.73 15.22 -1.79
N LEU A 362 -14.45 14.37 -0.80
CA LEU A 362 -15.37 13.30 -0.40
C LEU A 362 -16.67 13.79 0.25
N LYS A 363 -16.65 14.95 0.88
CA LYS A 363 -17.87 15.58 1.42
C LYS A 363 -18.77 16.16 0.31
N GLU A 364 -18.16 16.84 -0.65
CA GLU A 364 -18.86 17.60 -1.70
C GLU A 364 -19.29 16.72 -2.89
N ASN A 365 -18.58 15.62 -3.16
CA ASN A 365 -18.81 14.76 -4.32
C ASN A 365 -19.33 13.36 -3.92
N ASP A 366 -19.88 12.64 -4.90
CA ASP A 366 -20.40 11.27 -4.74
C ASP A 366 -19.90 10.35 -5.87
N PRO A 367 -18.55 10.16 -6.00
CA PRO A 367 -17.99 9.30 -7.04
C PRO A 367 -18.32 7.82 -6.76
N LYS A 368 -18.33 6.97 -7.80
CA LYS A 368 -18.37 5.50 -7.64
C LYS A 368 -17.08 5.06 -6.95
N MET A 369 -17.11 4.99 -5.64
CA MET A 369 -15.95 4.70 -4.81
C MET A 369 -16.33 3.80 -3.65
N MET A 370 -15.60 2.68 -3.49
CA MET A 370 -15.89 1.64 -2.51
C MET A 370 -14.68 1.38 -1.62
N TYR A 371 -14.76 1.76 -0.37
CA TYR A 371 -13.72 1.53 0.63
C TYR A 371 -13.89 0.19 1.32
N ILE A 372 -12.81 -0.57 1.42
CA ILE A 372 -12.74 -1.88 2.07
C ILE A 372 -11.81 -1.78 3.28
N TYR A 373 -12.32 -2.03 4.49
CA TYR A 373 -11.57 -1.94 5.74
C TYR A 373 -11.68 -3.21 6.58
N GLY A 374 -10.72 -3.41 7.47
CA GLY A 374 -10.78 -4.38 8.56
C GLY A 374 -11.06 -3.69 9.90
N GLU A 375 -11.94 -4.26 10.73
CA GLU A 375 -12.36 -3.69 12.01
C GLU A 375 -11.21 -3.54 13.01
N ILE A 376 -10.28 -4.52 13.02
CA ILE A 376 -9.15 -4.52 13.96
C ILE A 376 -7.87 -3.90 13.38
N ASP A 377 -7.92 -3.44 12.13
CA ASP A 377 -6.77 -2.78 11.50
C ASP A 377 -6.50 -1.42 12.13
N PRO A 378 -5.32 -1.17 12.74
CA PRO A 378 -4.98 0.14 13.30
C PRO A 378 -5.07 1.29 12.31
N TRP A 379 -4.80 1.02 11.03
CA TRP A 379 -4.90 2.04 9.98
C TRP A 379 -6.34 2.44 9.66
N GLY A 380 -7.30 1.55 9.94
CA GLY A 380 -8.72 1.81 9.76
C GLY A 380 -9.24 2.95 10.65
N CYS A 381 -8.62 3.19 11.84
CA CYS A 381 -9.06 4.25 12.75
C CYS A 381 -8.82 5.66 12.20
N SER A 382 -7.90 5.82 11.25
CA SER A 382 -7.69 7.07 10.50
C SER A 382 -8.39 7.07 9.14
N GLY A 383 -8.96 5.94 8.71
CA GLY A 383 -9.68 5.79 7.46
C GLY A 383 -10.95 6.63 7.36
N VAL A 384 -11.51 6.69 6.16
CA VAL A 384 -12.69 7.53 5.87
C VAL A 384 -13.96 7.03 6.58
N GLY A 385 -14.07 5.74 6.85
CA GLY A 385 -15.22 5.13 7.53
C GLY A 385 -15.52 5.68 8.91
N THR A 386 -14.53 6.31 9.56
CA THR A 386 -14.68 6.87 10.90
C THR A 386 -15.39 8.23 10.94
N TRP A 387 -15.47 8.94 9.82
CA TRP A 387 -16.01 10.31 9.76
C TRP A 387 -16.91 10.58 8.54
N LEU A 388 -16.78 9.81 7.46
CA LEU A 388 -17.58 10.01 6.25
C LEU A 388 -18.97 9.39 6.45
N LYS A 389 -20.00 10.23 6.39
CA LYS A 389 -21.40 9.76 6.42
C LYS A 389 -21.83 9.38 5.01
N THR A 390 -22.02 8.09 4.79
CA THR A 390 -22.41 7.55 3.46
C THR A 390 -23.91 7.29 3.32
N ASP A 391 -24.70 7.46 4.38
CA ASP A 391 -26.15 7.29 4.40
C ASP A 391 -26.90 8.19 3.36
N LYS A 392 -26.31 9.33 3.02
CA LYS A 392 -26.83 10.26 1.99
C LYS A 392 -26.09 10.17 0.65
N LYS A 393 -25.14 9.24 0.50
CA LYS A 393 -24.36 9.05 -0.72
C LYS A 393 -24.89 7.84 -1.49
N LYS A 394 -25.11 8.00 -2.79
CA LYS A 394 -25.57 6.91 -3.65
C LYS A 394 -24.43 5.99 -4.04
N ASN A 395 -23.28 6.59 -4.37
CA ASN A 395 -22.16 5.91 -5.01
C ASN A 395 -20.96 5.67 -4.08
N LEU A 396 -20.82 6.46 -3.00
CA LEU A 396 -19.79 6.23 -1.99
C LEU A 396 -20.22 5.12 -1.04
N LYS A 397 -19.42 4.05 -0.96
CA LYS A 397 -19.64 2.87 -0.09
C LYS A 397 -18.45 2.63 0.83
N VAL A 398 -18.73 2.18 2.04
CA VAL A 398 -17.71 1.77 3.01
C VAL A 398 -18.11 0.43 3.60
N TYR A 399 -17.26 -0.57 3.42
CA TYR A 399 -17.44 -1.90 4.00
C TYR A 399 -16.32 -2.17 5.00
N THR A 400 -16.68 -2.60 6.19
CA THR A 400 -15.74 -2.96 7.25
C THR A 400 -15.96 -4.40 7.67
N GLN A 401 -14.96 -5.26 7.46
CA GLN A 401 -15.03 -6.66 7.83
C GLN A 401 -14.93 -6.81 9.35
N PRO A 402 -15.91 -7.44 10.01
CA PRO A 402 -15.79 -7.79 11.43
C PRO A 402 -14.55 -8.64 11.71
N ARG A 403 -13.78 -8.29 12.71
CA ARG A 403 -12.49 -8.92 13.06
C ARG A 403 -11.47 -8.95 11.92
N GLY A 404 -11.71 -8.25 10.81
CA GLY A 404 -10.78 -8.10 9.69
C GLY A 404 -9.57 -7.24 10.07
N SER A 405 -8.39 -7.62 9.59
CA SER A 405 -7.12 -6.92 9.78
C SER A 405 -6.73 -6.13 8.52
N HIS A 406 -5.49 -5.68 8.42
CA HIS A 406 -4.92 -5.07 7.20
C HIS A 406 -4.91 -6.00 5.98
N ARG A 407 -5.14 -7.30 6.21
CA ARG A 407 -5.27 -8.33 5.17
C ARG A 407 -6.68 -8.43 4.59
N THR A 408 -7.63 -7.59 5.03
CA THR A 408 -9.01 -7.60 4.53
C THR A 408 -9.05 -7.31 3.03
N ARG A 409 -9.79 -8.16 2.31
CA ARG A 409 -10.06 -8.09 0.87
C ARG A 409 -11.53 -8.45 0.64
N ILE A 410 -12.07 -8.24 -0.57
CA ILE A 410 -13.46 -8.62 -0.89
C ILE A 410 -13.69 -10.11 -0.60
N LYS A 411 -12.76 -10.98 -1.01
CA LYS A 411 -12.85 -12.43 -0.79
C LYS A 411 -12.88 -12.87 0.67
N THR A 412 -12.44 -12.00 1.61
CA THR A 412 -12.40 -12.35 3.04
C THR A 412 -13.70 -12.03 3.78
N PHE A 413 -14.64 -11.30 3.15
CA PHE A 413 -15.94 -11.07 3.73
C PHE A 413 -16.80 -12.33 3.70
N GLU A 414 -17.63 -12.50 4.73
CA GLU A 414 -18.66 -13.51 4.77
C GLU A 414 -19.83 -13.15 3.82
N GLN A 415 -20.54 -14.17 3.35
CA GLN A 415 -21.83 -13.97 2.70
C GLN A 415 -22.88 -13.49 3.73
N PRO A 416 -23.84 -12.61 3.33
CA PRO A 416 -24.09 -12.10 1.99
C PRO A 416 -23.31 -10.82 1.64
N VAL A 417 -22.51 -10.25 2.56
CA VAL A 417 -21.81 -8.96 2.35
C VAL A 417 -20.85 -9.02 1.16
N ARG A 418 -20.11 -10.13 1.03
CA ARG A 418 -19.22 -10.34 -0.11
C ARG A 418 -19.98 -10.28 -1.45
N ASP A 419 -21.14 -10.91 -1.51
CA ASP A 419 -21.96 -10.96 -2.73
C ASP A 419 -22.55 -9.57 -3.05
N GLU A 420 -22.95 -8.81 -2.03
CA GLU A 420 -23.38 -7.40 -2.19
C GLU A 420 -22.28 -6.53 -2.76
N ILE A 421 -21.04 -6.66 -2.26
CA ILE A 421 -19.86 -5.93 -2.75
C ILE A 421 -19.63 -6.24 -4.24
N ILE A 422 -19.60 -7.53 -4.60
CA ILE A 422 -19.34 -7.97 -5.98
C ILE A 422 -20.45 -7.49 -6.91
N GLU A 423 -21.72 -7.62 -6.51
CA GLU A 423 -22.86 -7.20 -7.30
C GLU A 423 -22.90 -5.66 -7.49
N THR A 424 -22.53 -4.92 -6.46
CA THR A 424 -22.42 -3.45 -6.55
C THR A 424 -21.36 -3.05 -7.57
N LEU A 425 -20.19 -3.69 -7.55
CA LEU A 425 -19.11 -3.43 -8.51
C LEU A 425 -19.54 -3.85 -9.93
N ARG A 426 -20.17 -5.00 -10.09
CA ARG A 426 -20.70 -5.50 -11.38
C ARG A 426 -21.65 -4.47 -11.99
N LYS A 427 -22.64 -4.01 -11.20
CA LYS A 427 -23.59 -3.01 -11.61
C LYS A 427 -22.91 -1.70 -12.02
N TRP A 428 -21.92 -1.22 -11.26
CA TRP A 428 -21.18 -0.02 -11.61
C TRP A 428 -20.39 -0.15 -12.92
N ILE A 429 -19.84 -1.35 -13.20
CA ILE A 429 -19.12 -1.63 -14.45
C ILE A 429 -20.10 -1.65 -15.63
N GLU A 430 -21.30 -2.21 -15.46
CA GLU A 430 -22.30 -2.38 -16.51
C GLU A 430 -23.12 -1.11 -16.79
N GLU A 431 -23.35 -0.25 -15.79
CA GLU A 431 -24.08 1.02 -15.93
C GLU A 431 -23.29 2.12 -16.66
N LEU A 432 -22.05 1.91 -16.91
CA LEU A 432 -21.16 2.86 -17.58
C LEU A 432 -21.03 2.44 -19.05
#